data_4df5404754d499c6295d2ff8dfa469fd
#
_entry.id   4df5404754d499c6295d2ff8dfa469fd
#
_cell.length_a   1.000
_cell.length_b   1.000
_cell.length_c   1.000
_cell.angle_alpha   90.00
_cell.angle_beta   90.00
_cell.angle_gamma   90.00
#
_symmetry.space_group_name_H-M   'P 1'
#
loop_
_entity.id
_entity.type
_entity.pdbx_description
1 polymer ?
#
loop_
_entity_poly.entity_id
_entity_poly.type
_entity_poly.pdbx_seq_one_letter_code
_entity_poly.pdbx_strand_id
1 'polypeptide(L)'
;PSRYSIITGRYPWRTTMKSGVLNGFSPAMITPDRRTIAQMFSENGYSTACIGKWHLGWDWAYIQNSQRKQKDVDFSQPIKNGPTERGFDYFYGIPASLGTAPHVYIENNKVTALPNRTIGPQKGIKLIRNGVAGADFEPQDCLPNIIRHSVDYIDKQRNSQKPFFLYLPITAPHTPVLPAEKYKGQTIIGDYGDFVAMIDDMVQQIVETLKKNNQLENTIIIFTSDNGCAPYIGVKEMEEKGHHPSYIYRGYKNDIYEGGHRIPLIVSWKGKYANESNGSLVSLADFYATFAQMMNYRLKDKEAEDSYSIWPILNKKGTSARKNLIYASGKGYLSLRTPKLKLVFHGGSGGWGYPNKPAELAQLPSMQLFDLEKDPSETMNLIGDKRYKKNVEEMTQLIRKYVEEGRSTPGKKSANDTGNSWEQIEIFMQ
;
A
#
# COMPACT_ATOMS: atom_id res chain seq x y z
N PRO A 1 2.48 -0.77 4.87
CA PRO A 1 1.17 -0.48 5.50
C PRO A 1 0.00 -0.70 4.53
N SER A 2 -0.06 0.02 3.41
CA SER A 2 -1.20 0.03 2.49
C SER A 2 -1.55 -1.35 1.92
N ARG A 3 -0.54 -2.19 1.60
CA ARG A 3 -0.76 -3.57 1.14
C ARG A 3 -1.52 -4.42 2.16
N TYR A 4 -1.22 -4.26 3.46
CA TYR A 4 -1.98 -4.90 4.53
C TYR A 4 -3.45 -4.45 4.52
N SER A 5 -3.68 -3.13 4.41
CA SER A 5 -5.05 -2.58 4.38
C SER A 5 -5.85 -3.06 3.17
N ILE A 6 -5.25 -3.13 1.98
CA ILE A 6 -5.90 -3.68 0.78
C ILE A 6 -6.32 -5.14 1.01
N ILE A 7 -5.41 -5.94 1.54
CA ILE A 7 -5.62 -7.40 1.69
C ILE A 7 -6.59 -7.73 2.81
N THR A 8 -6.63 -6.95 3.91
CA THR A 8 -7.39 -7.29 5.11
C THR A 8 -8.57 -6.37 5.43
N GLY A 9 -8.67 -5.21 4.76
CA GLY A 9 -9.66 -4.17 5.11
C GLY A 9 -9.45 -3.56 6.50
N ARG A 10 -8.22 -3.65 7.05
CA ARG A 10 -7.87 -3.24 8.42
C ARG A 10 -6.67 -2.30 8.41
N TYR A 11 -6.62 -1.33 9.30
CA TYR A 11 -5.47 -0.45 9.43
C TYR A 11 -4.23 -1.21 9.94
N PRO A 12 -3.03 -0.96 9.36
CA PRO A 12 -1.80 -1.69 9.72
C PRO A 12 -1.33 -1.40 11.14
N TRP A 13 -1.58 -0.20 11.69
CA TRP A 13 -1.22 0.16 13.06
C TRP A 13 -1.95 -0.65 14.15
N ARG A 14 -3.00 -1.41 13.77
CA ARG A 14 -3.67 -2.37 14.67
C ARG A 14 -2.86 -3.65 14.89
N THR A 15 -1.85 -3.90 14.03
CA THR A 15 -0.98 -5.08 14.15
C THR A 15 0.13 -4.87 15.19
N THR A 16 0.98 -5.86 15.36
CA THR A 16 2.19 -5.76 16.18
C THR A 16 3.20 -4.74 15.64
N MET A 17 3.12 -4.40 14.34
CA MET A 17 4.02 -3.45 13.69
C MET A 17 3.46 -2.02 13.76
N LYS A 18 3.91 -1.24 14.74
CA LYS A 18 3.44 0.14 14.96
C LYS A 18 4.14 1.17 14.08
N SER A 19 5.35 0.87 13.63
CA SER A 19 6.17 1.78 12.81
C SER A 19 7.07 1.00 11.86
N GLY A 20 7.68 1.69 10.89
CA GLY A 20 8.64 1.11 9.96
C GLY A 20 8.03 0.27 8.85
N VAL A 21 8.85 -0.59 8.26
CA VAL A 21 8.49 -1.48 7.15
C VAL A 21 9.17 -2.83 7.29
N LEU A 22 8.54 -3.87 6.76
CA LEU A 22 9.12 -5.20 6.67
C LEU A 22 10.30 -5.22 5.67
N ASN A 23 11.14 -6.23 5.78
CA ASN A 23 12.18 -6.56 4.79
C ASN A 23 11.92 -7.93 4.16
N GLY A 24 12.80 -8.39 3.26
CA GLY A 24 12.60 -9.65 2.56
C GLY A 24 12.72 -10.91 3.42
N PHE A 25 13.22 -10.79 4.66
CA PHE A 25 13.35 -11.88 5.61
C PHE A 25 12.37 -11.78 6.79
N SER A 26 11.50 -10.77 6.79
CA SER A 26 10.52 -10.59 7.87
C SER A 26 9.50 -11.73 7.90
N PRO A 27 9.09 -12.19 9.09
CA PRO A 27 8.04 -13.20 9.23
C PRO A 27 6.69 -12.68 8.71
N ALA A 28 5.74 -13.59 8.53
CA ALA A 28 4.39 -13.28 8.07
C ALA A 28 3.69 -12.28 9.00
N MET A 29 3.22 -11.16 8.45
CA MET A 29 2.46 -10.13 9.17
C MET A 29 0.96 -10.48 9.27
N ILE A 30 0.43 -11.18 8.28
CA ILE A 30 -0.96 -11.60 8.27
C ILE A 30 -1.07 -12.93 9.01
N THR A 31 -1.70 -12.92 10.17
CA THR A 31 -1.91 -14.13 10.98
C THR A 31 -2.85 -15.13 10.29
N PRO A 32 -2.77 -16.44 10.57
CA PRO A 32 -3.60 -17.46 9.93
C PRO A 32 -5.11 -17.25 10.09
N ASP A 33 -5.53 -16.68 11.21
CA ASP A 33 -6.93 -16.39 11.54
C ASP A 33 -7.45 -15.10 10.90
N ARG A 34 -6.56 -14.26 10.33
CA ARG A 34 -6.93 -13.01 9.66
C ARG A 34 -7.38 -13.29 8.23
N ARG A 35 -8.67 -13.11 8.01
CA ARG A 35 -9.26 -13.25 6.67
C ARG A 35 -8.73 -12.19 5.71
N THR A 36 -8.57 -12.60 4.46
CA THR A 36 -8.08 -11.77 3.37
C THR A 36 -9.14 -11.59 2.29
N ILE A 37 -8.98 -10.53 1.52
CA ILE A 37 -9.80 -10.30 0.33
C ILE A 37 -9.68 -11.44 -0.70
N ALA A 38 -8.52 -12.06 -0.82
CA ALA A 38 -8.29 -13.19 -1.72
C ALA A 38 -9.10 -14.42 -1.30
N GLN A 39 -9.14 -14.74 0.01
CA GLN A 39 -9.99 -15.81 0.53
C GLN A 39 -11.47 -15.54 0.27
N MET A 40 -11.90 -14.27 0.43
CA MET A 40 -13.27 -13.88 0.11
C MET A 40 -13.60 -14.13 -1.37
N PHE A 41 -12.72 -13.73 -2.29
CA PHE A 41 -12.91 -13.96 -3.72
C PHE A 41 -12.91 -15.46 -4.06
N SER A 42 -11.95 -16.23 -3.54
CA SER A 42 -11.85 -17.68 -3.78
C SER A 42 -13.10 -18.43 -3.32
N GLU A 43 -13.62 -18.11 -2.13
CA GLU A 43 -14.86 -18.69 -1.59
C GLU A 43 -16.10 -18.31 -2.40
N ASN A 44 -16.05 -17.20 -3.16
CA ASN A 44 -17.12 -16.77 -4.05
C ASN A 44 -16.88 -17.20 -5.51
N GLY A 45 -16.03 -18.20 -5.73
CA GLY A 45 -15.87 -18.87 -7.02
C GLY A 45 -14.89 -18.20 -7.99
N TYR A 46 -14.10 -17.22 -7.54
CA TYR A 46 -13.06 -16.60 -8.36
C TYR A 46 -11.76 -17.41 -8.34
N SER A 47 -11.07 -17.44 -9.47
CA SER A 47 -9.63 -17.76 -9.50
C SER A 47 -8.85 -16.55 -8.98
N THR A 48 -7.88 -16.76 -8.09
CA THR A 48 -7.19 -15.66 -7.41
C THR A 48 -5.69 -15.70 -7.66
N ALA A 49 -5.11 -14.55 -8.01
CA ALA A 49 -3.66 -14.42 -8.20
C ALA A 49 -3.09 -13.17 -7.56
N CYS A 50 -1.87 -13.29 -7.03
CA CYS A 50 -1.02 -12.16 -6.66
C CYS A 50 0.26 -12.24 -7.48
N ILE A 51 0.52 -11.22 -8.32
CA ILE A 51 1.70 -11.18 -9.18
C ILE A 51 2.46 -9.87 -8.92
N GLY A 52 3.67 -9.96 -8.32
CA GLY A 52 4.49 -8.79 -8.00
C GLY A 52 5.10 -8.81 -6.60
N LYS A 53 5.26 -7.63 -6.01
CA LYS A 53 5.87 -7.43 -4.70
C LYS A 53 4.88 -7.74 -3.58
N TRP A 54 5.13 -8.79 -2.79
CA TRP A 54 4.29 -9.13 -1.62
C TRP A 54 4.43 -8.11 -0.48
N HIS A 55 5.59 -8.04 0.12
CA HIS A 55 5.98 -7.11 1.18
C HIS A 55 5.09 -7.15 2.45
N LEU A 56 4.56 -8.33 2.76
CA LEU A 56 3.79 -8.61 3.98
C LEU A 56 4.41 -9.73 4.82
N GLY A 57 5.67 -10.09 4.47
CA GLY A 57 6.41 -11.16 5.13
C GLY A 57 5.84 -12.55 4.83
N TRP A 58 6.62 -13.54 5.15
CA TRP A 58 6.32 -14.97 5.17
C TRP A 58 7.36 -15.69 5.99
N ASP A 59 7.15 -16.96 6.29
CA ASP A 59 8.09 -17.70 7.11
C ASP A 59 9.03 -18.53 6.21
N TRP A 60 10.29 -18.11 6.19
CA TRP A 60 11.36 -18.86 5.56
C TRP A 60 11.68 -20.13 6.34
N ALA A 61 12.04 -21.21 5.65
CA ALA A 61 12.72 -22.34 6.28
C ALA A 61 14.16 -21.97 6.63
N TYR A 62 14.66 -22.53 7.73
CA TYR A 62 16.02 -22.31 8.19
C TYR A 62 16.76 -23.64 8.34
N ILE A 63 18.08 -23.61 8.10
CA ILE A 63 18.96 -24.75 8.33
C ILE A 63 18.79 -25.23 9.78
N GLN A 64 18.62 -26.52 9.94
CA GLN A 64 18.42 -27.14 11.26
C GLN A 64 19.56 -26.77 12.22
N ASN A 65 19.22 -26.51 13.48
CA ASN A 65 20.15 -26.08 14.53
C ASN A 65 20.90 -24.74 14.27
N SER A 66 20.44 -23.94 13.31
CA SER A 66 21.02 -22.62 13.05
C SER A 66 20.48 -21.54 13.99
N GLN A 67 21.10 -20.35 13.98
CA GLN A 67 20.65 -19.18 14.73
C GLN A 67 19.46 -18.42 14.07
N ARG A 68 18.93 -18.96 12.98
CA ARG A 68 17.84 -18.35 12.15
C ARG A 68 18.15 -16.92 11.70
N LYS A 69 19.43 -16.66 11.36
CA LYS A 69 19.84 -15.42 10.70
C LYS A 69 19.56 -15.50 9.20
N GLN A 70 19.63 -14.37 8.52
CA GLN A 70 19.39 -14.31 7.06
C GLN A 70 20.27 -15.28 6.25
N LYS A 71 21.51 -15.49 6.66
CA LYS A 71 22.45 -16.44 6.04
C LYS A 71 22.08 -17.91 6.25
N ASP A 72 21.19 -18.17 7.21
CA ASP A 72 20.79 -19.54 7.59
C ASP A 72 19.50 -19.97 6.89
N VAL A 73 18.96 -19.15 5.98
CA VAL A 73 17.75 -19.50 5.21
C VAL A 73 18.07 -20.64 4.25
N ASP A 74 17.24 -21.68 4.32
CA ASP A 74 17.27 -22.79 3.37
C ASP A 74 16.31 -22.53 2.21
N PHE A 75 16.83 -21.92 1.15
CA PHE A 75 16.06 -21.58 -0.05
C PHE A 75 15.58 -22.78 -0.86
N SER A 76 16.06 -23.99 -0.56
CA SER A 76 15.57 -25.23 -1.22
C SER A 76 14.20 -25.66 -0.69
N GLN A 77 13.81 -25.18 0.48
CA GLN A 77 12.56 -25.51 1.14
C GLN A 77 11.46 -24.50 0.81
N PRO A 78 10.19 -24.92 0.82
CA PRO A 78 9.08 -24.00 0.62
C PRO A 78 8.95 -22.99 1.76
N ILE A 79 8.53 -21.76 1.40
CA ILE A 79 8.06 -20.78 2.36
C ILE A 79 6.71 -21.19 2.94
N LYS A 80 6.39 -20.70 4.14
CA LYS A 80 5.08 -20.85 4.80
C LYS A 80 4.45 -19.49 5.08
N ASN A 81 3.15 -19.50 5.29
CA ASN A 81 2.38 -18.29 5.60
C ASN A 81 2.50 -17.19 4.52
N GLY A 82 2.78 -17.60 3.28
CA GLY A 82 2.88 -16.75 2.11
C GLY A 82 1.52 -16.48 1.43
N PRO A 83 1.52 -15.86 0.25
CA PRO A 83 0.30 -15.49 -0.48
C PRO A 83 -0.66 -16.67 -0.74
N THR A 84 -0.14 -17.85 -1.07
CA THR A 84 -0.98 -19.01 -1.38
C THR A 84 -1.73 -19.52 -0.16
N GLU A 85 -1.16 -19.40 1.05
CA GLU A 85 -1.85 -19.74 2.30
C GLU A 85 -2.73 -18.59 2.82
N ARG A 86 -2.79 -17.49 2.07
CA ARG A 86 -3.65 -16.32 2.32
C ARG A 86 -4.71 -16.13 1.25
N GLY A 87 -5.05 -17.21 0.53
CA GLY A 87 -6.19 -17.30 -0.37
C GLY A 87 -5.92 -16.99 -1.83
N PHE A 88 -4.66 -16.81 -2.24
CA PHE A 88 -4.30 -16.74 -3.64
C PHE A 88 -4.01 -18.13 -4.20
N ASP A 89 -4.70 -18.52 -5.28
CA ASP A 89 -4.45 -19.79 -5.97
C ASP A 89 -3.09 -19.81 -6.68
N TYR A 90 -2.62 -18.61 -7.09
CA TYR A 90 -1.34 -18.43 -7.75
C TYR A 90 -0.60 -17.22 -7.21
N PHE A 91 0.70 -17.39 -6.99
CA PHE A 91 1.62 -16.31 -6.67
C PHE A 91 2.86 -16.36 -7.57
N TYR A 92 3.25 -15.20 -8.09
CA TYR A 92 4.56 -15.00 -8.70
C TYR A 92 5.08 -13.61 -8.30
N GLY A 93 6.31 -13.53 -7.80
CA GLY A 93 6.82 -12.20 -7.42
C GLY A 93 8.03 -12.23 -6.50
N ILE A 94 8.21 -11.13 -5.77
CA ILE A 94 9.36 -10.89 -4.91
C ILE A 94 8.94 -10.64 -3.44
N PRO A 95 9.84 -10.96 -2.47
CA PRO A 95 9.54 -10.88 -1.03
C PRO A 95 9.19 -9.47 -0.55
N ALA A 96 9.98 -8.49 -0.95
CA ALA A 96 9.90 -7.11 -0.48
C ALA A 96 10.21 -6.12 -1.61
N SER A 97 10.76 -4.93 -1.30
CA SER A 97 11.19 -3.97 -2.33
C SER A 97 12.30 -4.56 -3.19
N LEU A 98 12.28 -4.25 -4.49
CA LEU A 98 13.27 -4.72 -5.47
C LEU A 98 14.73 -4.51 -5.01
N GLY A 99 15.02 -3.39 -4.36
CA GLY A 99 16.34 -3.11 -3.81
C GLY A 99 16.63 -3.74 -2.44
N THR A 100 15.86 -4.74 -1.97
CA THR A 100 16.00 -5.35 -0.64
C THR A 100 16.15 -6.87 -0.77
N ALA A 101 17.22 -7.41 -0.21
CA ALA A 101 17.49 -8.85 -0.20
C ALA A 101 16.40 -9.65 0.58
N PRO A 102 16.21 -10.94 0.25
CA PRO A 102 16.87 -11.69 -0.82
C PRO A 102 16.31 -11.29 -2.18
N HIS A 103 17.18 -11.27 -3.20
CA HIS A 103 16.84 -10.94 -4.57
C HIS A 103 16.46 -12.22 -5.32
N VAL A 104 15.26 -12.71 -5.11
CA VAL A 104 14.75 -13.96 -5.69
C VAL A 104 13.32 -13.79 -6.15
N TYR A 105 12.94 -14.51 -7.20
CA TYR A 105 11.54 -14.73 -7.50
C TYR A 105 11.02 -15.94 -6.71
N ILE A 106 9.74 -15.86 -6.38
CA ILE A 106 9.00 -16.95 -5.76
C ILE A 106 7.82 -17.27 -6.68
N GLU A 107 7.64 -18.53 -7.01
CA GLU A 107 6.42 -19.03 -7.62
C GLU A 107 5.69 -19.92 -6.63
N ASN A 108 4.46 -19.52 -6.30
CA ASN A 108 3.64 -20.10 -5.24
C ASN A 108 4.34 -20.04 -3.88
N ASN A 109 5.08 -21.09 -3.52
CA ASN A 109 5.77 -21.17 -2.22
C ASN A 109 7.25 -21.56 -2.34
N LYS A 110 7.84 -21.52 -3.55
CA LYS A 110 9.25 -21.89 -3.77
C LYS A 110 9.98 -20.82 -4.56
N VAL A 111 11.28 -20.69 -4.32
CA VAL A 111 12.14 -19.88 -5.19
C VAL A 111 12.19 -20.50 -6.57
N THR A 112 12.16 -19.67 -7.62
CA THR A 112 12.25 -20.14 -9.01
C THR A 112 13.64 -20.64 -9.35
N ALA A 113 14.67 -20.06 -8.75
CA ALA A 113 16.05 -20.50 -8.82
C ALA A 113 16.76 -20.27 -7.49
N LEU A 114 17.60 -21.22 -7.09
CA LEU A 114 18.40 -21.09 -5.86
C LEU A 114 19.38 -19.93 -5.98
N PRO A 115 19.59 -19.16 -4.90
CA PRO A 115 20.63 -18.15 -4.85
C PRO A 115 22.01 -18.76 -5.08
N ASN A 116 22.74 -18.22 -6.06
CA ASN A 116 24.10 -18.68 -6.41
C ASN A 116 25.09 -17.52 -6.53
N ARG A 117 24.63 -16.28 -6.30
CA ARG A 117 25.46 -15.06 -6.37
C ARG A 117 24.96 -14.01 -5.40
N THR A 118 25.70 -12.91 -5.31
CA THR A 118 25.35 -11.72 -4.56
C THR A 118 25.27 -10.52 -5.51
N ILE A 119 24.28 -9.66 -5.33
CA ILE A 119 24.15 -8.40 -6.05
C ILE A 119 24.14 -7.21 -5.10
N GLY A 120 24.47 -6.00 -5.63
CA GLY A 120 24.62 -4.79 -4.83
C GLY A 120 26.01 -4.69 -4.15
N PRO A 121 26.26 -3.62 -3.36
CA PRO A 121 25.34 -2.49 -3.16
C PRO A 121 25.38 -1.49 -4.33
N GLN A 122 24.22 -0.86 -4.61
CA GLN A 122 24.12 0.34 -5.45
C GLN A 122 23.49 1.46 -4.62
N LYS A 123 23.77 2.73 -4.95
CA LYS A 123 23.35 3.90 -4.19
C LYS A 123 22.43 4.84 -5.01
N GLY A 124 21.92 5.87 -4.37
CA GLY A 124 21.08 6.90 -5.01
C GLY A 124 19.72 6.34 -5.45
N ILE A 125 19.21 6.85 -6.56
CA ILE A 125 17.91 6.40 -7.10
C ILE A 125 17.94 4.96 -7.64
N LYS A 126 19.12 4.39 -7.84
CA LYS A 126 19.35 2.98 -8.24
C LYS A 126 19.67 2.09 -7.03
N LEU A 127 19.20 2.45 -5.84
CA LEU A 127 19.52 1.78 -4.58
C LEU A 127 19.18 0.28 -4.61
N ILE A 128 20.21 -0.55 -4.52
CA ILE A 128 20.14 -2.00 -4.30
C ILE A 128 21.03 -2.33 -3.11
N ARG A 129 20.45 -2.92 -2.08
CA ARG A 129 21.20 -3.41 -0.91
C ARG A 129 21.91 -4.70 -1.25
N ASN A 130 23.11 -4.86 -0.69
CA ASN A 130 23.87 -6.10 -0.86
C ASN A 130 23.06 -7.30 -0.35
N GLY A 131 23.05 -8.39 -1.12
CA GLY A 131 22.38 -9.62 -0.72
C GLY A 131 22.40 -10.74 -1.76
N VAL A 132 22.02 -11.93 -1.32
CA VAL A 132 21.93 -13.12 -2.17
C VAL A 132 20.91 -12.93 -3.28
N ALA A 133 21.22 -13.49 -4.46
CA ALA A 133 20.36 -13.41 -5.65
C ALA A 133 20.21 -14.77 -6.34
N GLY A 134 19.02 -15.06 -6.80
CA GLY A 134 18.72 -16.21 -7.65
C GLY A 134 19.46 -16.14 -8.99
N ALA A 135 19.72 -17.28 -9.58
CA ALA A 135 20.40 -17.37 -10.87
C ALA A 135 19.63 -16.66 -11.99
N ASP A 136 18.31 -16.60 -11.88
CA ASP A 136 17.36 -16.00 -12.82
C ASP A 136 16.98 -14.55 -12.51
N PHE A 137 17.56 -13.95 -11.45
CA PHE A 137 17.14 -12.64 -10.98
C PHE A 137 18.03 -11.52 -11.51
N GLU A 138 17.47 -10.66 -12.37
CA GLU A 138 18.07 -9.40 -12.78
C GLU A 138 17.17 -8.23 -12.37
N PRO A 139 17.68 -7.23 -11.61
CA PRO A 139 16.88 -6.10 -11.17
C PRO A 139 16.20 -5.34 -12.31
N GLN A 140 16.89 -5.18 -13.44
CA GLN A 140 16.38 -4.49 -14.63
C GLN A 140 15.18 -5.21 -15.25
N ASP A 141 15.17 -6.55 -15.17
CA ASP A 141 14.12 -7.37 -15.77
C ASP A 141 12.95 -7.64 -14.84
N CYS A 142 13.05 -7.24 -13.56
CA CYS A 142 12.03 -7.58 -12.57
C CYS A 142 10.65 -7.06 -12.93
N LEU A 143 10.52 -5.79 -13.31
CA LEU A 143 9.21 -5.22 -13.68
C LEU A 143 8.68 -5.82 -15.01
N PRO A 144 9.45 -5.89 -16.10
CA PRO A 144 9.03 -6.61 -17.32
C PRO A 144 8.58 -8.04 -17.06
N ASN A 145 9.31 -8.76 -16.21
CA ASN A 145 9.01 -10.15 -15.86
C ASN A 145 7.67 -10.29 -15.11
N ILE A 146 7.41 -9.41 -14.14
CA ILE A 146 6.12 -9.34 -13.43
C ILE A 146 4.97 -9.10 -14.42
N ILE A 147 5.13 -8.17 -15.36
CA ILE A 147 4.09 -7.87 -16.35
C ILE A 147 3.87 -9.04 -17.30
N ARG A 148 4.93 -9.69 -17.78
CA ARG A 148 4.80 -10.88 -18.60
C ARG A 148 3.99 -11.98 -17.90
N HIS A 149 4.32 -12.31 -16.65
CA HIS A 149 3.55 -13.29 -15.87
C HIS A 149 2.09 -12.86 -15.66
N SER A 150 1.81 -11.55 -15.58
CA SER A 150 0.44 -11.04 -15.45
C SER A 150 -0.34 -11.20 -16.75
N VAL A 151 0.26 -10.90 -17.89
CA VAL A 151 -0.30 -11.12 -19.22
C VAL A 151 -0.58 -12.60 -19.43
N ASP A 152 0.39 -13.48 -19.14
CA ASP A 152 0.26 -14.93 -19.26
C ASP A 152 -0.88 -15.47 -18.35
N TYR A 153 -1.01 -14.92 -17.14
CA TYR A 153 -2.11 -15.29 -16.24
C TYR A 153 -3.47 -14.90 -16.84
N ILE A 154 -3.61 -13.67 -17.34
CA ILE A 154 -4.84 -13.18 -17.96
C ILE A 154 -5.18 -14.01 -19.20
N ASP A 155 -4.20 -14.33 -20.04
CA ASP A 155 -4.41 -15.18 -21.22
C ASP A 155 -4.88 -16.59 -20.82
N LYS A 156 -4.35 -17.20 -19.77
CA LYS A 156 -4.81 -18.49 -19.23
C LYS A 156 -6.25 -18.44 -18.72
N GLN A 157 -6.73 -17.27 -18.24
CA GLN A 157 -8.11 -17.10 -17.80
C GLN A 157 -9.11 -16.88 -18.97
N ARG A 158 -8.64 -16.71 -20.19
CA ARG A 158 -9.47 -16.40 -21.37
C ARG A 158 -10.65 -17.36 -21.56
N ASN A 159 -10.41 -18.66 -21.37
CA ASN A 159 -11.42 -19.71 -21.56
C ASN A 159 -11.95 -20.28 -20.24
N SER A 160 -11.59 -19.66 -19.11
CA SER A 160 -12.06 -20.08 -17.78
C SER A 160 -13.53 -19.76 -17.61
N GLN A 161 -14.29 -20.70 -17.04
CA GLN A 161 -15.66 -20.45 -16.59
C GLN A 161 -15.74 -19.66 -15.28
N LYS A 162 -14.61 -19.57 -14.56
CA LYS A 162 -14.53 -18.80 -13.32
C LYS A 162 -14.04 -17.39 -13.62
N PRO A 163 -14.64 -16.34 -13.01
CA PRO A 163 -14.05 -15.03 -13.02
C PRO A 163 -12.71 -15.04 -12.26
N PHE A 164 -11.88 -14.02 -12.44
CA PHE A 164 -10.62 -13.93 -11.71
C PHE A 164 -10.49 -12.64 -10.90
N PHE A 165 -9.71 -12.72 -9.83
CA PHE A 165 -9.20 -11.59 -9.07
C PHE A 165 -7.67 -11.59 -9.18
N LEU A 166 -7.12 -10.56 -9.80
CA LEU A 166 -5.67 -10.35 -9.92
C LEU A 166 -5.26 -9.15 -9.06
N TYR A 167 -4.47 -9.39 -8.01
CA TYR A 167 -3.74 -8.36 -7.30
C TYR A 167 -2.35 -8.24 -7.92
N LEU A 168 -2.07 -7.09 -8.55
CA LEU A 168 -0.84 -6.82 -9.30
C LEU A 168 -0.02 -5.70 -8.62
N PRO A 169 0.65 -5.97 -7.51
CA PRO A 169 1.45 -5.00 -6.79
C PRO A 169 2.85 -4.84 -7.41
N ILE A 170 2.95 -4.04 -8.46
CA ILE A 170 4.22 -3.80 -9.17
C ILE A 170 5.29 -3.16 -8.28
N THR A 171 6.56 -3.26 -8.71
CA THR A 171 7.71 -2.74 -7.96
C THR A 171 7.98 -1.25 -8.21
N ALA A 172 7.55 -0.74 -9.34
CA ALA A 172 7.78 0.62 -9.82
C ALA A 172 6.65 1.58 -9.38
N PRO A 173 6.90 2.90 -9.30
CA PRO A 173 8.17 3.58 -9.55
C PRO A 173 9.10 3.68 -8.32
N HIS A 174 8.98 2.77 -7.33
CA HIS A 174 9.89 2.70 -6.17
C HIS A 174 11.32 2.43 -6.62
N THR A 175 12.31 2.91 -5.85
CA THR A 175 13.72 2.58 -6.07
C THR A 175 13.99 1.06 -5.96
N PRO A 176 14.92 0.52 -6.75
CA PRO A 176 15.75 1.19 -7.76
C PRO A 176 14.94 1.66 -8.97
N VAL A 177 15.20 2.89 -9.42
CA VAL A 177 14.59 3.46 -10.62
C VAL A 177 15.37 2.95 -11.83
N LEU A 178 14.74 2.08 -12.60
CA LEU A 178 15.37 1.30 -13.68
C LEU A 178 14.52 1.33 -14.95
N PRO A 179 14.37 2.50 -15.62
CA PRO A 179 13.71 2.54 -16.92
C PRO A 179 14.48 1.70 -17.92
N ALA A 180 13.79 0.90 -18.73
CA ALA A 180 14.42 0.18 -19.82
C ALA A 180 14.91 1.16 -20.89
N GLU A 181 15.93 0.78 -21.66
CA GLU A 181 16.63 1.66 -22.58
C GLU A 181 15.71 2.42 -23.54
N LYS A 182 14.69 1.75 -24.07
CA LYS A 182 13.70 2.36 -24.98
C LYS A 182 12.90 3.53 -24.39
N TYR A 183 12.86 3.68 -23.04
CA TYR A 183 12.13 4.77 -22.37
C TYR A 183 13.02 5.94 -21.96
N LYS A 184 14.35 5.74 -21.95
CA LYS A 184 15.29 6.78 -21.51
C LYS A 184 15.21 8.03 -22.38
N GLY A 185 15.17 9.19 -21.72
CA GLY A 185 15.09 10.49 -22.37
C GLY A 185 13.71 10.85 -22.93
N GLN A 186 12.67 10.10 -22.63
CA GLN A 186 11.30 10.41 -23.07
C GLN A 186 10.66 11.55 -22.28
N THR A 187 11.15 11.81 -21.06
CA THR A 187 10.58 12.85 -20.20
C THR A 187 11.64 13.87 -19.77
N ILE A 188 11.19 15.13 -19.56
CA ILE A 188 12.08 16.21 -19.11
C ILE A 188 12.57 16.03 -17.67
N ILE A 189 11.92 15.19 -16.89
CA ILE A 189 12.27 14.96 -15.47
C ILE A 189 13.25 13.80 -15.26
N GLY A 190 13.73 13.18 -16.35
CA GLY A 190 14.79 12.16 -16.33
C GLY A 190 14.30 10.77 -15.92
N ASP A 191 15.23 9.94 -15.43
CA ASP A 191 15.01 8.49 -15.18
C ASP A 191 13.72 8.16 -14.42
N TYR A 192 13.30 9.00 -13.46
CA TYR A 192 12.06 8.76 -12.72
C TYR A 192 10.82 8.91 -13.61
N GLY A 193 10.75 9.98 -14.40
CA GLY A 193 9.65 10.19 -15.35
C GLY A 193 9.63 9.13 -16.45
N ASP A 194 10.79 8.76 -16.95
CA ASP A 194 10.95 7.71 -17.96
C ASP A 194 10.47 6.34 -17.39
N PHE A 195 10.71 6.11 -16.09
CA PHE A 195 10.22 4.92 -15.41
C PHE A 195 8.69 4.93 -15.20
N VAL A 196 8.11 6.11 -14.98
CA VAL A 196 6.64 6.27 -14.93
C VAL A 196 6.02 6.06 -16.31
N ALA A 197 6.64 6.57 -17.38
CA ALA A 197 6.22 6.30 -18.76
C ALA A 197 6.26 4.80 -19.10
N MET A 198 7.30 4.09 -18.61
CA MET A 198 7.38 2.64 -18.73
C MET A 198 6.23 1.92 -18.01
N ILE A 199 5.77 2.41 -16.84
CA ILE A 199 4.61 1.84 -16.13
C ILE A 199 3.35 2.02 -16.97
N ASP A 200 3.15 3.19 -17.58
CA ASP A 200 1.98 3.46 -18.41
C ASP A 200 1.87 2.48 -19.58
N ASP A 201 2.98 2.25 -20.30
CA ASP A 201 3.07 1.24 -21.36
C ASP A 201 2.78 -0.19 -20.84
N MET A 202 3.18 -0.51 -19.62
CA MET A 202 2.89 -1.80 -19.00
C MET A 202 1.42 -1.96 -18.62
N VAL A 203 0.77 -0.90 -18.16
CA VAL A 203 -0.69 -0.89 -17.93
C VAL A 203 -1.40 -1.08 -19.27
N GLN A 204 -0.92 -0.44 -20.33
CA GLN A 204 -1.45 -0.63 -21.67
C GLN A 204 -1.39 -2.11 -22.10
N GLN A 205 -0.29 -2.82 -21.86
CA GLN A 205 -0.16 -4.25 -22.18
C GLN A 205 -1.24 -5.10 -21.49
N ILE A 206 -1.56 -4.82 -20.23
CA ILE A 206 -2.65 -5.49 -19.49
C ILE A 206 -4.02 -5.19 -20.14
N VAL A 207 -4.30 -3.92 -20.46
CA VAL A 207 -5.55 -3.50 -21.08
C VAL A 207 -5.73 -4.12 -22.47
N GLU A 208 -4.68 -4.13 -23.30
CA GLU A 208 -4.72 -4.75 -24.63
C GLU A 208 -4.90 -6.28 -24.57
N THR A 209 -4.31 -6.93 -23.57
CA THR A 209 -4.53 -8.36 -23.34
C THR A 209 -5.98 -8.67 -22.99
N LEU A 210 -6.58 -7.90 -22.07
CA LEU A 210 -7.99 -8.03 -21.72
C LEU A 210 -8.90 -7.77 -22.94
N LYS A 211 -8.56 -6.77 -23.76
CA LYS A 211 -9.29 -6.45 -25.00
C LYS A 211 -9.20 -7.57 -26.02
N LYS A 212 -8.00 -8.08 -26.29
CA LYS A 212 -7.75 -9.22 -27.19
C LYS A 212 -8.53 -10.47 -26.77
N ASN A 213 -8.69 -10.66 -25.46
CA ASN A 213 -9.40 -11.80 -24.89
C ASN A 213 -10.92 -11.60 -24.78
N ASN A 214 -11.46 -10.43 -25.21
CA ASN A 214 -12.87 -10.04 -25.03
C ASN A 214 -13.30 -9.99 -23.55
N GLN A 215 -12.37 -9.70 -22.63
CA GLN A 215 -12.62 -9.64 -21.19
C GLN A 215 -12.74 -8.21 -20.66
N LEU A 216 -12.29 -7.18 -21.43
CA LEU A 216 -12.16 -5.80 -20.95
C LEU A 216 -13.49 -5.20 -20.47
N GLU A 217 -14.60 -5.47 -21.16
CA GLU A 217 -15.91 -4.92 -20.80
C GLU A 217 -16.52 -5.54 -19.54
N ASN A 218 -16.05 -6.72 -19.17
CA ASN A 218 -16.44 -7.41 -17.94
C ASN A 218 -15.34 -7.41 -16.86
N THR A 219 -14.38 -6.51 -16.96
CA THR A 219 -13.29 -6.37 -16.01
C THR A 219 -13.28 -4.99 -15.35
N ILE A 220 -13.23 -4.95 -14.03
CA ILE A 220 -12.96 -3.74 -13.26
C ILE A 220 -11.44 -3.62 -13.12
N ILE A 221 -10.87 -2.54 -13.65
CA ILE A 221 -9.44 -2.21 -13.49
C ILE A 221 -9.33 -1.10 -12.45
N ILE A 222 -8.55 -1.33 -11.41
CA ILE A 222 -8.24 -0.33 -10.38
C ILE A 222 -6.75 -0.03 -10.45
N PHE A 223 -6.41 1.22 -10.75
CA PHE A 223 -5.05 1.72 -10.73
C PHE A 223 -4.87 2.68 -9.55
N THR A 224 -3.85 2.44 -8.73
CA THR A 224 -3.55 3.26 -7.56
C THR A 224 -2.09 3.12 -7.15
N SER A 225 -1.66 3.89 -6.15
CA SER A 225 -0.35 3.78 -5.50
C SER A 225 -0.52 3.37 -4.03
N ASP A 226 0.55 2.86 -3.41
CA ASP A 226 0.53 2.47 -2.00
C ASP A 226 0.89 3.63 -1.04
N ASN A 227 1.55 4.69 -1.53
CA ASN A 227 1.88 5.91 -0.78
C ASN A 227 2.29 7.04 -1.73
N GLY A 228 2.44 8.24 -1.21
CA GLY A 228 3.02 9.37 -1.94
C GLY A 228 4.47 9.14 -2.36
N CYS A 229 5.02 10.00 -3.20
CA CYS A 229 6.39 9.86 -3.70
C CYS A 229 7.43 9.88 -2.57
N ALA A 230 8.60 9.31 -2.82
CA ALA A 230 9.71 9.32 -1.86
C ALA A 230 10.59 10.57 -2.09
N PRO A 231 11.04 11.27 -1.04
CA PRO A 231 11.79 12.52 -1.21
C PRO A 231 13.17 12.34 -1.88
N TYR A 232 13.72 11.14 -1.83
CA TYR A 232 15.07 10.82 -2.34
C TYR A 232 15.12 10.43 -3.82
N ILE A 233 14.02 10.59 -4.56
CA ILE A 233 13.97 10.30 -6.01
C ILE A 233 14.37 11.47 -6.89
N GLY A 234 14.94 12.54 -6.33
CA GLY A 234 15.30 13.75 -7.08
C GLY A 234 14.14 14.76 -7.14
N VAL A 235 13.34 14.85 -6.07
CA VAL A 235 12.16 15.73 -6.03
C VAL A 235 12.53 17.18 -6.30
N LYS A 236 13.60 17.70 -5.70
CA LYS A 236 14.03 19.09 -5.90
C LYS A 236 14.34 19.39 -7.37
N GLU A 237 15.06 18.50 -8.01
CA GLU A 237 15.41 18.63 -9.44
C GLU A 237 14.17 18.53 -10.34
N MET A 238 13.16 17.76 -9.95
CA MET A 238 11.88 17.70 -10.64
C MET A 238 11.08 19.00 -10.47
N GLU A 239 11.04 19.55 -9.25
CA GLU A 239 10.36 20.82 -8.95
C GLU A 239 10.98 22.00 -9.69
N GLU A 240 12.32 22.06 -9.80
CA GLU A 240 13.04 23.04 -10.61
C GLU A 240 12.66 22.96 -12.10
N LYS A 241 12.23 21.80 -12.56
CA LYS A 241 11.71 21.59 -13.93
C LYS A 241 10.19 21.73 -14.04
N GLY A 242 9.52 22.21 -12.98
CA GLY A 242 8.08 22.44 -12.95
C GLY A 242 7.23 21.21 -12.67
N HIS A 243 7.84 20.07 -12.31
CA HIS A 243 7.11 18.86 -11.91
C HIS A 243 7.06 18.72 -10.39
N HIS A 244 5.85 18.77 -9.82
CA HIS A 244 5.61 18.65 -8.39
C HIS A 244 4.98 17.28 -8.07
N PRO A 245 5.76 16.26 -7.65
CA PRO A 245 5.26 14.89 -7.45
C PRO A 245 4.15 14.76 -6.39
N SER A 246 4.11 15.67 -5.43
CA SER A 246 3.03 15.77 -4.42
C SER A 246 2.01 16.87 -4.74
N TYR A 247 2.05 17.47 -5.94
CA TYR A 247 1.22 18.61 -6.32
C TYR A 247 1.38 19.77 -5.33
N ILE A 248 0.28 20.29 -4.76
CA ILE A 248 0.29 21.32 -3.70
C ILE A 248 0.35 20.74 -2.28
N TYR A 249 0.31 19.42 -2.14
CA TYR A 249 0.20 18.77 -0.85
C TYR A 249 1.54 18.69 -0.16
N ARG A 250 1.57 19.07 1.12
CA ARG A 250 2.77 19.01 1.96
C ARG A 250 3.20 17.56 2.19
N GLY A 251 4.52 17.36 2.28
CA GLY A 251 5.15 16.11 2.67
C GLY A 251 5.23 15.06 1.56
N TYR A 252 5.80 13.94 1.93
CA TYR A 252 6.17 12.83 1.06
C TYR A 252 5.91 11.50 1.76
N LYS A 253 6.23 10.39 1.11
CA LYS A 253 6.24 9.06 1.72
C LYS A 253 6.78 9.09 3.15
N ASN A 254 6.12 8.39 4.07
CA ASN A 254 6.34 8.34 5.51
C ASN A 254 5.84 9.55 6.31
N ASP A 255 5.63 10.72 5.72
CA ASP A 255 5.10 11.87 6.44
C ASP A 255 3.60 11.73 6.72
N ILE A 256 3.13 12.32 7.81
CA ILE A 256 1.71 12.31 8.19
C ILE A 256 0.85 13.25 7.33
N TYR A 257 1.47 14.12 6.55
CA TYR A 257 0.82 15.12 5.71
C TYR A 257 0.17 14.53 4.46
N GLU A 258 -0.70 15.31 3.80
CA GLU A 258 -1.47 14.85 2.63
C GLU A 258 -0.58 14.31 1.50
N GLY A 259 0.59 14.92 1.23
CA GLY A 259 1.50 14.45 0.18
C GLY A 259 2.05 13.04 0.39
N GLY A 260 2.06 12.54 1.65
CA GLY A 260 2.43 11.15 1.96
C GLY A 260 1.30 10.14 1.74
N HIS A 261 0.05 10.59 1.69
CA HIS A 261 -1.15 9.73 1.74
C HIS A 261 -2.13 9.95 0.60
N ARG A 262 -2.18 11.13 0.00
CA ARG A 262 -3.10 11.45 -1.09
C ARG A 262 -2.52 10.96 -2.41
N ILE A 263 -3.01 9.82 -2.83
CA ILE A 263 -2.53 9.03 -3.97
C ILE A 263 -3.59 8.98 -5.08
N PRO A 264 -3.21 8.75 -6.34
CA PRO A 264 -4.17 8.54 -7.41
C PRO A 264 -5.03 7.29 -7.15
N LEU A 265 -6.31 7.38 -7.51
CA LEU A 265 -7.23 6.25 -7.57
C LEU A 265 -8.07 6.38 -8.83
N ILE A 266 -7.87 5.47 -9.75
CA ILE A 266 -8.63 5.37 -11.00
C ILE A 266 -9.36 4.04 -11.01
N VAL A 267 -10.67 4.07 -11.22
CA VAL A 267 -11.51 2.88 -11.39
C VAL A 267 -12.12 2.91 -12.78
N SER A 268 -11.77 1.92 -13.57
CA SER A 268 -12.29 1.75 -14.93
C SER A 268 -13.13 0.49 -15.04
N TRP A 269 -14.34 0.63 -15.56
CA TRP A 269 -15.18 -0.49 -16.00
C TRP A 269 -15.81 -0.07 -17.31
N LYS A 270 -15.25 -0.54 -18.42
CA LYS A 270 -15.64 -0.13 -19.76
C LYS A 270 -17.14 -0.41 -20.00
N GLY A 271 -17.84 0.59 -20.54
CA GLY A 271 -19.27 0.49 -20.77
C GLY A 271 -20.19 0.65 -19.53
N LYS A 272 -19.60 0.74 -18.32
CA LYS A 272 -20.34 0.96 -17.07
C LYS A 272 -20.09 2.34 -16.46
N TYR A 273 -18.87 2.84 -16.52
CA TYR A 273 -18.49 4.13 -15.94
C TYR A 273 -18.13 5.14 -17.01
N ALA A 274 -18.63 6.38 -16.83
CA ALA A 274 -18.21 7.53 -17.62
C ALA A 274 -16.98 8.21 -17.01
N ASN A 275 -16.40 9.17 -17.74
CA ASN A 275 -15.30 9.99 -17.21
C ASN A 275 -15.84 10.96 -16.15
N GLU A 276 -15.80 10.56 -14.90
CA GLU A 276 -16.28 11.34 -13.76
C GLU A 276 -15.21 11.37 -12.67
N SER A 277 -15.19 12.45 -11.90
CA SER A 277 -14.40 12.55 -10.68
C SER A 277 -15.31 12.64 -9.45
N ASN A 278 -14.86 12.09 -8.32
CA ASN A 278 -15.62 12.09 -7.08
C ASN A 278 -14.71 12.51 -5.91
N GLY A 279 -15.12 13.53 -5.16
CA GLY A 279 -14.36 14.09 -4.05
C GLY A 279 -14.57 13.40 -2.70
N SER A 280 -15.28 12.27 -2.64
CA SER A 280 -15.51 11.54 -1.39
C SER A 280 -14.21 11.02 -0.78
N LEU A 281 -14.16 10.98 0.56
CA LEU A 281 -13.10 10.28 1.26
C LEU A 281 -13.14 8.78 0.96
N VAL A 282 -12.01 8.24 0.53
CA VAL A 282 -11.82 6.81 0.28
C VAL A 282 -10.48 6.35 0.83
N SER A 283 -10.38 5.08 1.15
CA SER A 283 -9.17 4.41 1.63
C SER A 283 -8.90 3.15 0.81
N LEU A 284 -7.65 2.76 0.66
CA LEU A 284 -7.31 1.46 0.06
C LEU A 284 -7.90 0.27 0.84
N ALA A 285 -8.16 0.44 2.15
CA ALA A 285 -8.89 -0.53 2.95
C ALA A 285 -10.32 -0.77 2.45
N ASP A 286 -10.92 0.20 1.76
CA ASP A 286 -12.33 0.18 1.35
C ASP A 286 -12.62 -0.83 0.22
N PHE A 287 -11.61 -1.31 -0.47
CA PHE A 287 -11.78 -2.34 -1.49
C PHE A 287 -12.39 -3.63 -0.93
N TYR A 288 -12.03 -4.02 0.28
CA TYR A 288 -12.59 -5.24 0.88
C TYR A 288 -14.12 -5.18 1.01
N ALA A 289 -14.65 -4.16 1.70
CA ALA A 289 -16.10 -4.01 1.87
C ALA A 289 -16.81 -3.70 0.53
N THR A 290 -16.14 -3.03 -0.40
CA THR A 290 -16.66 -2.74 -1.73
C THR A 290 -16.93 -4.03 -2.50
N PHE A 291 -15.95 -4.89 -2.59
CA PHE A 291 -16.10 -6.17 -3.29
C PHE A 291 -17.02 -7.13 -2.54
N ALA A 292 -17.00 -7.11 -1.20
CA ALA A 292 -17.99 -7.85 -0.42
C ALA A 292 -19.41 -7.45 -0.80
N GLN A 293 -19.71 -6.15 -0.88
CA GLN A 293 -21.02 -5.65 -1.30
C GLN A 293 -21.36 -6.01 -2.74
N MET A 294 -20.40 -5.91 -3.67
CA MET A 294 -20.60 -6.29 -5.08
C MET A 294 -20.99 -7.77 -5.24
N MET A 295 -20.41 -8.64 -4.43
CA MET A 295 -20.66 -10.08 -4.45
C MET A 295 -21.81 -10.52 -3.53
N ASN A 296 -22.52 -9.59 -2.88
CA ASN A 296 -23.50 -9.87 -1.82
C ASN A 296 -22.94 -10.73 -0.68
N TYR A 297 -21.64 -10.63 -0.42
CA TYR A 297 -20.97 -11.31 0.68
C TYR A 297 -21.19 -10.56 2.00
N ARG A 298 -21.67 -11.26 3.03
CA ARG A 298 -21.86 -10.69 4.36
C ARG A 298 -20.56 -10.76 5.16
N LEU A 299 -19.97 -9.60 5.45
CA LEU A 299 -18.79 -9.49 6.31
C LEU A 299 -19.08 -10.04 7.72
N LYS A 300 -18.11 -10.80 8.27
CA LYS A 300 -18.13 -11.28 9.65
C LYS A 300 -17.59 -10.22 10.61
N ASP A 301 -17.82 -10.39 11.91
CA ASP A 301 -17.44 -9.39 12.93
C ASP A 301 -15.93 -9.04 12.95
N LYS A 302 -15.06 -10.01 12.63
CA LYS A 302 -13.61 -9.86 12.60
C LYS A 302 -13.04 -9.71 11.18
N GLU A 303 -13.84 -9.21 10.25
CA GLU A 303 -13.42 -8.95 8.87
C GLU A 303 -13.56 -7.47 8.56
N ALA A 304 -12.56 -6.92 7.86
CA ALA A 304 -12.61 -5.59 7.26
C ALA A 304 -13.01 -4.48 8.26
N GLU A 305 -12.47 -4.53 9.48
CA GLU A 305 -12.86 -3.66 10.61
C GLU A 305 -12.71 -2.17 10.32
N ASP A 306 -11.94 -1.80 9.27
CA ASP A 306 -11.72 -0.41 8.87
C ASP A 306 -12.14 -0.13 7.43
N SER A 307 -12.92 -1.01 6.81
CA SER A 307 -13.33 -0.93 5.42
C SER A 307 -14.76 -0.45 5.27
N TYR A 308 -14.97 0.62 4.53
CA TYR A 308 -16.27 1.14 4.14
C TYR A 308 -16.49 0.93 2.64
N SER A 309 -17.64 0.44 2.24
CA SER A 309 -17.90 0.23 0.81
C SER A 309 -17.99 1.55 0.05
N ILE A 310 -17.27 1.65 -1.06
CA ILE A 310 -17.42 2.70 -2.05
C ILE A 310 -18.33 2.27 -3.23
N TRP A 311 -18.94 1.08 -3.16
CA TRP A 311 -19.86 0.61 -4.18
C TRP A 311 -21.02 1.58 -4.49
N PRO A 312 -21.62 2.29 -3.50
CA PRO A 312 -22.63 3.32 -3.78
C PRO A 312 -22.11 4.46 -4.67
N ILE A 313 -20.84 4.87 -4.54
CA ILE A 313 -20.22 5.87 -5.43
C ILE A 313 -20.08 5.28 -6.83
N LEU A 314 -19.49 4.09 -6.95
CA LEU A 314 -19.26 3.44 -8.25
C LEU A 314 -20.55 3.16 -9.01
N ASN A 315 -21.64 2.88 -8.30
CA ASN A 315 -22.97 2.68 -8.88
C ASN A 315 -23.80 3.95 -9.08
N LYS A 316 -23.22 5.14 -8.83
CA LYS A 316 -23.91 6.42 -8.90
C LYS A 316 -25.18 6.51 -8.03
N LYS A 317 -25.25 5.73 -6.95
CA LYS A 317 -26.41 5.63 -6.04
C LYS A 317 -26.17 6.31 -4.70
N GLY A 318 -25.13 7.14 -4.56
CA GLY A 318 -24.88 7.83 -3.31
C GLY A 318 -23.44 8.29 -3.09
N THR A 319 -23.12 8.55 -1.84
CA THR A 319 -21.78 8.96 -1.37
C THR A 319 -21.14 7.84 -0.58
N SER A 320 -19.83 7.94 -0.31
CA SER A 320 -19.15 7.04 0.61
C SER A 320 -19.77 7.13 2.01
N ALA A 321 -19.94 5.99 2.67
CA ALA A 321 -20.29 5.93 4.08
C ALA A 321 -19.14 6.40 4.99
N ARG A 322 -17.92 6.50 4.45
CA ARG A 322 -16.74 6.95 5.19
C ARG A 322 -16.82 8.44 5.51
N LYS A 323 -16.77 8.77 6.79
CA LYS A 323 -16.79 10.15 7.30
C LYS A 323 -15.41 10.66 7.69
N ASN A 324 -14.45 9.76 7.91
CA ASN A 324 -13.11 10.07 8.35
C ASN A 324 -12.10 8.98 7.94
N LEU A 325 -10.82 9.34 7.98
CA LEU A 325 -9.67 8.46 7.74
C LEU A 325 -8.69 8.58 8.89
N ILE A 326 -7.97 7.50 9.19
CA ILE A 326 -6.81 7.54 10.07
C ILE A 326 -5.56 7.28 9.23
N TYR A 327 -4.65 8.25 9.23
CA TYR A 327 -3.33 8.11 8.66
C TYR A 327 -2.33 7.69 9.73
N ALA A 328 -1.31 6.94 9.33
CA ALA A 328 -0.17 6.63 10.18
C ALA A 328 1.12 7.03 9.47
N SER A 329 1.96 7.81 10.13
CA SER A 329 3.28 8.15 9.62
C SER A 329 4.24 6.96 9.64
N GLY A 330 5.42 7.10 9.04
CA GLY A 330 6.45 6.07 9.08
C GLY A 330 6.96 5.74 10.49
N LYS A 331 6.90 6.68 11.42
CA LYS A 331 7.22 6.48 12.84
C LYS A 331 6.01 6.02 13.69
N GLY A 332 4.84 5.84 13.07
CA GLY A 332 3.64 5.30 13.73
C GLY A 332 2.74 6.34 14.40
N TYR A 333 3.02 7.64 14.30
CA TYR A 333 2.11 8.68 14.78
C TYR A 333 0.84 8.71 13.94
N LEU A 334 -0.29 8.99 14.58
CA LEU A 334 -1.60 8.94 13.94
C LEU A 334 -2.14 10.34 13.66
N SER A 335 -3.02 10.42 12.67
CA SER A 335 -3.89 11.58 12.45
C SER A 335 -5.30 11.14 12.11
N LEU A 336 -6.30 11.91 12.50
CA LEU A 336 -7.68 11.75 12.08
C LEU A 336 -8.02 12.84 11.06
N ARG A 337 -8.52 12.43 9.89
CA ARG A 337 -8.94 13.31 8.80
C ARG A 337 -10.43 13.17 8.55
N THR A 338 -11.13 14.28 8.52
CA THR A 338 -12.50 14.43 8.00
C THR A 338 -12.44 15.06 6.59
N PRO A 339 -13.54 15.21 5.84
CA PRO A 339 -13.51 15.94 4.58
C PRO A 339 -12.87 17.34 4.68
N LYS A 340 -13.04 18.02 5.81
CA LYS A 340 -12.62 19.40 6.01
C LYS A 340 -11.38 19.55 6.90
N LEU A 341 -11.32 18.87 8.04
CA LEU A 341 -10.30 19.05 9.05
C LEU A 341 -9.39 17.83 9.15
N LYS A 342 -8.14 18.07 9.52
CA LYS A 342 -7.17 17.03 9.85
C LYS A 342 -6.47 17.37 11.17
N LEU A 343 -6.64 16.50 12.16
CA LEU A 343 -5.98 16.58 13.45
C LEU A 343 -4.83 15.57 13.48
N VAL A 344 -3.62 16.05 13.69
CA VAL A 344 -2.39 15.27 13.77
C VAL A 344 -1.94 15.20 15.22
N PHE A 345 -1.76 13.99 15.74
CA PHE A 345 -1.31 13.76 17.12
C PHE A 345 0.22 13.68 17.22
N HIS A 346 0.87 14.67 16.62
CA HIS A 346 2.32 14.86 16.64
C HIS A 346 2.67 16.27 16.19
N GLY A 347 3.73 16.87 16.75
CA GLY A 347 4.13 18.24 16.44
C GLY A 347 4.80 18.43 15.08
N GLY A 348 5.18 17.36 14.39
CA GLY A 348 5.88 17.44 13.12
C GLY A 348 5.40 16.40 12.10
N SER A 349 6.26 16.09 11.12
CA SER A 349 5.92 15.18 10.01
C SER A 349 5.71 13.74 10.45
N GLY A 350 6.30 13.32 11.58
CA GLY A 350 6.32 11.91 12.01
C GLY A 350 7.03 10.96 11.03
N GLY A 351 7.71 11.51 10.05
CA GLY A 351 8.35 10.78 8.96
C GLY A 351 9.76 11.28 8.63
N TRP A 352 10.03 11.50 7.36
CA TRP A 352 11.31 11.98 6.85
C TRP A 352 11.33 13.49 6.58
N GLY A 353 10.18 14.10 6.34
CA GLY A 353 10.03 15.51 6.04
C GLY A 353 10.20 16.39 7.26
N TYR A 354 10.38 17.69 7.01
CA TYR A 354 10.47 18.72 8.04
C TYR A 354 9.07 19.09 8.60
N PRO A 355 8.96 19.38 9.92
CA PRO A 355 9.93 19.18 11.02
C PRO A 355 9.94 17.72 11.50
N ASN A 356 11.12 17.18 11.84
CA ASN A 356 11.22 15.79 12.27
C ASN A 356 12.34 15.52 13.30
N LYS A 357 13.17 16.51 13.60
CA LYS A 357 14.26 16.40 14.58
C LYS A 357 13.83 16.86 15.96
N PRO A 358 14.36 16.28 17.06
CA PRO A 358 13.98 16.68 18.43
C PRO A 358 14.07 18.18 18.68
N ALA A 359 15.14 18.86 18.25
CA ALA A 359 15.32 20.29 18.43
C ALA A 359 14.26 21.15 17.66
N GLU A 360 13.82 20.69 16.51
CA GLU A 360 12.76 21.33 15.72
C GLU A 360 11.40 21.15 16.42
N LEU A 361 11.13 19.96 16.93
CA LEU A 361 9.87 19.59 17.57
C LEU A 361 9.69 20.26 18.94
N ALA A 362 10.77 20.50 19.68
CA ALA A 362 10.72 21.13 21.01
C ALA A 362 10.12 22.54 21.01
N GLN A 363 10.10 23.22 19.87
CA GLN A 363 9.56 24.56 19.69
C GLN A 363 8.13 24.58 19.15
N LEU A 364 7.54 23.41 18.90
CA LEU A 364 6.24 23.27 18.26
C LEU A 364 5.19 22.72 19.24
N PRO A 365 3.89 23.05 19.03
CA PRO A 365 2.81 22.34 19.71
C PRO A 365 2.90 20.85 19.49
N SER A 366 2.51 20.05 20.48
CA SER A 366 2.52 18.58 20.41
C SER A 366 1.52 18.01 19.39
N MET A 367 0.57 18.82 18.95
CA MET A 367 -0.46 18.46 17.95
C MET A 367 -0.57 19.55 16.88
N GLN A 368 -1.19 19.18 15.75
CA GLN A 368 -1.46 20.10 14.65
C GLN A 368 -2.91 19.93 14.18
N LEU A 369 -3.56 21.03 13.82
CA LEU A 369 -4.89 21.02 13.20
C LEU A 369 -4.83 21.82 11.89
N PHE A 370 -5.37 21.27 10.82
CA PHE A 370 -5.43 21.93 9.50
C PHE A 370 -6.86 21.96 8.96
N ASP A 371 -7.24 23.10 8.35
CA ASP A 371 -8.47 23.23 7.56
C ASP A 371 -8.12 22.96 6.08
N LEU A 372 -8.33 21.74 5.63
CA LEU A 372 -7.92 21.29 4.29
C LEU A 372 -8.75 21.87 3.14
N GLU A 373 -9.88 22.49 3.42
CA GLU A 373 -10.63 23.25 2.40
C GLU A 373 -9.96 24.58 2.09
N LYS A 374 -9.37 25.23 3.11
CA LYS A 374 -8.74 26.55 3.00
C LYS A 374 -7.23 26.46 2.83
N ASP A 375 -6.62 25.44 3.42
CA ASP A 375 -5.18 25.19 3.44
C ASP A 375 -4.87 23.73 3.10
N PRO A 376 -5.05 23.30 1.84
CA PRO A 376 -4.74 21.95 1.40
C PRO A 376 -3.24 21.61 1.49
N SER A 377 -2.40 22.63 1.63
CA SER A 377 -0.93 22.51 1.78
C SER A 377 -0.47 22.39 3.24
N GLU A 378 -1.39 22.38 4.20
CA GLU A 378 -1.11 22.17 5.63
C GLU A 378 -0.01 23.10 6.19
N THR A 379 -0.10 24.39 5.84
CA THR A 379 0.88 25.41 6.21
C THR A 379 0.53 26.12 7.52
N MET A 380 -0.76 26.22 7.86
CA MET A 380 -1.27 26.96 8.99
C MET A 380 -1.80 26.02 10.09
N ASN A 381 -1.02 25.85 11.16
CA ASN A 381 -1.46 25.06 12.32
C ASN A 381 -2.47 25.83 13.17
N LEU A 382 -3.71 25.35 13.22
CA LEU A 382 -4.86 25.97 13.93
C LEU A 382 -5.09 25.39 15.33
N ILE A 383 -4.20 24.57 15.88
CA ILE A 383 -4.41 23.84 17.15
C ILE A 383 -4.67 24.77 18.34
N GLY A 384 -4.13 26.00 18.33
CA GLY A 384 -4.32 27.03 19.36
C GLY A 384 -5.54 27.93 19.15
N ASP A 385 -6.26 27.79 18.04
CA ASP A 385 -7.40 28.63 17.72
C ASP A 385 -8.67 28.16 18.48
N LYS A 386 -9.15 29.01 19.38
CA LYS A 386 -10.32 28.72 20.24
C LYS A 386 -11.58 28.32 19.44
N ARG A 387 -11.73 28.81 18.22
CA ARG A 387 -12.86 28.46 17.34
C ARG A 387 -12.95 26.98 17.01
N TYR A 388 -11.82 26.30 17.04
CA TYR A 388 -11.73 24.84 16.71
C TYR A 388 -11.63 23.96 17.95
N LYS A 389 -11.68 24.49 19.17
CA LYS A 389 -11.53 23.72 20.42
C LYS A 389 -12.47 22.47 20.43
N LYS A 390 -13.76 22.70 20.15
CA LYS A 390 -14.76 21.63 20.10
C LYS A 390 -14.42 20.56 19.05
N ASN A 391 -13.96 20.96 17.87
CA ASN A 391 -13.55 20.00 16.82
C ASN A 391 -12.37 19.14 17.26
N VAL A 392 -11.37 19.73 17.93
CA VAL A 392 -10.22 18.99 18.47
C VAL A 392 -10.69 17.97 19.50
N GLU A 393 -11.57 18.35 20.44
CA GLU A 393 -12.13 17.45 21.44
C GLU A 393 -12.91 16.28 20.81
N GLU A 394 -13.83 16.56 19.88
CA GLU A 394 -14.63 15.55 19.18
C GLU A 394 -13.74 14.59 18.36
N MET A 395 -12.76 15.10 17.63
CA MET A 395 -11.85 14.30 16.83
C MET A 395 -10.94 13.43 17.72
N THR A 396 -10.50 13.95 18.86
CA THR A 396 -9.71 13.21 19.84
C THR A 396 -10.53 12.06 20.46
N GLN A 397 -11.77 12.32 20.85
CA GLN A 397 -12.68 11.30 21.37
C GLN A 397 -12.95 10.22 20.31
N LEU A 398 -13.11 10.60 19.06
CA LEU A 398 -13.39 9.67 17.98
C LEU A 398 -12.22 8.70 17.70
N ILE A 399 -10.99 9.21 17.64
CA ILE A 399 -9.84 8.32 17.44
C ILE A 399 -9.60 7.41 18.63
N ARG A 400 -9.77 7.91 19.87
CA ARG A 400 -9.75 7.11 21.11
C ARG A 400 -10.74 5.97 21.02
N LYS A 401 -12.00 6.25 20.69
CA LYS A 401 -13.03 5.24 20.47
C LYS A 401 -12.59 4.17 19.46
N TYR A 402 -12.01 4.55 18.33
CA TYR A 402 -11.58 3.61 17.31
C TYR A 402 -10.41 2.72 17.74
N VAL A 403 -9.54 3.21 18.61
CA VAL A 403 -8.49 2.39 19.25
C VAL A 403 -9.13 1.41 20.23
N GLU A 404 -10.01 1.87 21.11
CA GLU A 404 -10.67 1.05 22.15
C GLU A 404 -11.63 -0.01 21.59
N GLU A 405 -12.27 0.28 20.47
CA GLU A 405 -13.18 -0.63 19.79
C GLU A 405 -12.48 -1.62 18.85
N GLY A 406 -11.19 -1.39 18.54
CA GLY A 406 -10.42 -2.21 17.61
C GLY A 406 -10.94 -2.15 16.16
N ARG A 407 -11.80 -1.16 15.85
CA ARG A 407 -12.42 -0.94 14.55
C ARG A 407 -12.86 0.50 14.36
N SER A 408 -12.98 0.95 13.10
CA SER A 408 -13.57 2.25 12.76
C SER A 408 -14.97 2.14 12.13
N THR A 409 -15.38 0.93 11.73
CA THR A 409 -16.71 0.64 11.19
C THR A 409 -17.70 0.26 12.30
N PRO A 410 -19.01 0.39 12.10
CA PRO A 410 -20.01 -0.16 13.02
C PRO A 410 -19.88 -1.69 13.16
N GLY A 411 -20.11 -2.22 14.37
CA GLY A 411 -20.08 -3.65 14.62
C GLY A 411 -19.61 -3.99 16.04
N LYS A 412 -19.42 -5.27 16.33
CA LYS A 412 -18.90 -5.73 17.63
C LYS A 412 -17.44 -5.32 17.79
N LYS A 413 -17.04 -4.98 19.01
CA LYS A 413 -15.65 -4.67 19.34
C LYS A 413 -14.71 -5.76 18.84
N SER A 414 -13.60 -5.36 18.28
CA SER A 414 -12.47 -6.19 17.89
C SER A 414 -11.26 -5.82 18.76
N ALA A 415 -10.13 -6.48 18.55
CA ALA A 415 -8.91 -6.21 19.31
C ALA A 415 -7.81 -5.65 18.39
N ASN A 416 -6.97 -4.77 18.93
CA ASN A 416 -5.66 -4.50 18.37
C ASN A 416 -4.71 -5.62 18.83
N ASP A 417 -3.78 -6.04 17.97
CA ASP A 417 -2.96 -7.24 18.22
C ASP A 417 -2.02 -7.10 19.44
N THR A 418 -1.74 -5.86 19.88
CA THR A 418 -0.91 -5.55 21.06
C THR A 418 -1.69 -4.83 22.17
N GLY A 419 -3.01 -4.92 22.20
CA GLY A 419 -3.83 -4.11 23.09
C GLY A 419 -3.95 -2.65 22.66
N ASN A 420 -4.34 -1.78 23.59
CA ASN A 420 -4.71 -0.39 23.32
C ASN A 420 -3.72 0.64 23.92
N SER A 421 -2.47 0.25 24.16
CA SER A 421 -1.44 1.12 24.73
C SER A 421 -0.12 0.92 23.97
N TRP A 422 0.40 2.01 23.40
CA TRP A 422 1.74 2.11 22.80
C TRP A 422 2.12 3.59 22.67
N GLU A 423 3.40 3.89 22.64
CA GLU A 423 3.99 5.23 22.72
C GLU A 423 3.26 6.29 21.84
N GLN A 424 3.01 5.98 20.56
CA GLN A 424 2.52 6.99 19.61
C GLN A 424 1.07 7.43 19.85
N ILE A 425 0.31 6.75 20.72
CA ILE A 425 -1.08 7.11 21.03
C ILE A 425 -1.27 7.68 22.42
N GLU A 426 -0.24 7.67 23.29
CA GLU A 426 -0.35 8.17 24.66
C GLU A 426 -0.87 9.60 24.73
N ILE A 427 -0.50 10.45 23.77
CA ILE A 427 -0.91 11.85 23.68
C ILE A 427 -2.44 12.06 23.65
N PHE A 428 -3.21 11.07 23.22
CA PHE A 428 -4.67 11.17 23.14
C PHE A 428 -5.41 10.07 23.92
N MET A 429 -4.72 9.10 24.50
CA MET A 429 -5.32 8.04 25.31
C MET A 429 -5.39 8.39 26.81
N GLN A 430 -4.66 9.44 27.24
CA GLN A 430 -4.68 9.97 28.60
C GLN A 430 -5.97 10.70 28.95
#